data_81706e41ce83ea7440145afff2d221ba
#
_entry.id   81706e41ce83ea7440145afff2d221ba
#
_cell.length_a   1.000
_cell.length_b   1.000
_cell.length_c   1.000
_cell.angle_alpha   90.00
_cell.angle_beta   90.00
_cell.angle_gamma   90.00
#
_symmetry.space_group_name_H-M   'P 1'
#
loop_
_entity.id
_entity.type
_entity.pdbx_description
1 polymer ?
#
loop_
_entity_poly.entity_id
_entity_poly.type
_entity_poly.pdbx_seq_one_letter_code
_entity_poly.pdbx_strand_id
1 'polypeptide(L)'
;MEKRNIAFLFGFFLDGGTETVLIEYLRNLSNTGKYNITLVICYDMGDLEVFHSRIPKDVKVVHLIKNRLLMRRWMHRLKQPYKLMDELFLNPIRLYIIQHALLKLSHENDAVIDFVNYFGSFMKPLKCGKIVFYHCSLRANEALFPRAVRRLQKRSGDYDHLVTISQAMFDEAQEYFPNEKDRLCLIYNSINTEALTAAASQPVTDRRIEKPFILSIGRLEETQKDVTTLIKAYALLRREYGHTEELYVIGKGDSLGQLQQTARENGVEKHVVFLGFMSNPLPWTKRCSLFVQSSHFEGLPTTMLEALLLDKMIVASDCPTGPKEILNHGKAGILVPMCDAGALAKAMHEALTDRPLQERIAEGRAEHSRQFTFEVTGQKFMSLLDK
;
A
#
# COMPACT_ATOMS: atom_id res chain seq x y z
N MET A 1 -6.74 -9.87 -32.26
CA MET A 1 -6.12 -8.55 -32.03
C MET A 1 -4.70 -8.77 -31.57
N GLU A 2 -3.76 -7.99 -32.05
CA GLU A 2 -2.38 -8.02 -31.59
C GLU A 2 -2.33 -7.54 -30.13
N LYS A 3 -1.52 -8.21 -29.28
CA LYS A 3 -1.40 -7.82 -27.88
C LYS A 3 -0.62 -6.51 -27.77
N ARG A 4 -1.07 -5.61 -26.90
CA ARG A 4 -0.31 -4.39 -26.58
C ARG A 4 0.85 -4.69 -25.65
N ASN A 5 1.97 -4.05 -25.88
CA ASN A 5 3.17 -4.19 -25.04
C ASN A 5 3.17 -3.10 -23.99
N ILE A 6 3.20 -3.46 -22.71
CA ILE A 6 3.22 -2.49 -21.60
C ILE A 6 4.33 -2.82 -20.60
N ALA A 7 4.95 -1.79 -20.05
CA ALA A 7 6.00 -1.96 -19.05
C ALA A 7 5.65 -1.26 -17.75
N PHE A 8 5.57 -2.00 -16.63
CA PHE A 8 5.49 -1.45 -15.29
C PHE A 8 6.88 -1.18 -14.77
N LEU A 9 7.11 0.03 -14.25
CA LEU A 9 8.38 0.46 -13.69
C LEU A 9 8.28 0.52 -12.17
N PHE A 10 9.23 -0.12 -11.49
CA PHE A 10 9.29 -0.20 -10.04
C PHE A 10 10.70 0.09 -9.54
N GLY A 11 10.85 0.89 -8.50
CA GLY A 11 12.17 1.26 -7.96
C GLY A 11 12.83 0.10 -7.22
N PHE A 12 12.20 -0.34 -6.16
CA PHE A 12 12.61 -1.44 -5.29
C PHE A 12 11.42 -2.35 -5.04
N PHE A 13 11.50 -3.60 -5.42
CA PHE A 13 10.42 -4.56 -5.25
C PHE A 13 10.67 -5.39 -3.97
N LEU A 14 10.02 -5.02 -2.86
CA LEU A 14 10.29 -5.61 -1.54
C LEU A 14 9.09 -6.40 -1.01
N ASP A 15 8.42 -5.90 0.04
CA ASP A 15 7.38 -6.62 0.79
C ASP A 15 6.24 -5.70 1.28
N GLY A 16 5.99 -4.61 0.57
CA GLY A 16 4.99 -3.59 0.95
C GLY A 16 3.61 -3.78 0.33
N GLY A 17 2.69 -2.90 0.71
CA GLY A 17 1.34 -2.86 0.16
C GLY A 17 1.31 -2.49 -1.33
N THR A 18 2.23 -1.63 -1.78
CA THR A 18 2.33 -1.20 -3.18
C THR A 18 2.72 -2.36 -4.09
N GLU A 19 3.64 -3.25 -3.63
CA GLU A 19 4.00 -4.48 -4.32
C GLU A 19 2.81 -5.43 -4.45
N THR A 20 2.02 -5.55 -3.39
CA THR A 20 0.78 -6.36 -3.42
C THR A 20 -0.19 -5.82 -4.46
N VAL A 21 -0.42 -4.50 -4.50
CA VAL A 21 -1.27 -3.86 -5.52
C VAL A 21 -0.73 -4.09 -6.93
N LEU A 22 0.59 -3.92 -7.14
CA LEU A 22 1.20 -4.18 -8.44
C LEU A 22 0.97 -5.63 -8.89
N ILE A 23 1.19 -6.61 -8.01
CA ILE A 23 0.97 -8.03 -8.33
C ILE A 23 -0.49 -8.27 -8.75
N GLU A 24 -1.46 -7.63 -8.11
CA GLU A 24 -2.87 -7.73 -8.50
C GLU A 24 -3.10 -7.14 -9.90
N TYR A 25 -2.51 -5.98 -10.22
CA TYR A 25 -2.56 -5.42 -11.58
C TYR A 25 -1.93 -6.37 -12.61
N LEU A 26 -0.73 -6.89 -12.34
CA LEU A 26 -0.02 -7.80 -13.25
C LEU A 26 -0.86 -9.07 -13.49
N ARG A 27 -1.38 -9.70 -12.43
CA ARG A 27 -2.20 -10.91 -12.52
C ARG A 27 -3.48 -10.68 -13.33
N ASN A 28 -4.20 -9.64 -13.00
CA ASN A 28 -5.50 -9.37 -13.60
C ASN A 28 -5.37 -8.96 -15.08
N LEU A 29 -4.38 -8.13 -15.42
CA LEU A 29 -4.10 -7.76 -16.82
C LEU A 29 -3.61 -8.95 -17.64
N SER A 30 -2.75 -9.80 -17.06
CA SER A 30 -2.29 -11.04 -17.69
C SER A 30 -3.46 -11.95 -18.04
N ASN A 31 -4.41 -12.14 -17.11
CA ASN A 31 -5.61 -12.96 -17.31
C ASN A 31 -6.51 -12.45 -18.45
N THR A 32 -6.45 -11.16 -18.82
CA THR A 32 -7.21 -10.65 -19.97
C THR A 32 -6.70 -11.16 -21.32
N GLY A 33 -5.45 -11.62 -21.38
CA GLY A 33 -4.79 -12.03 -22.61
C GLY A 33 -4.51 -10.91 -23.62
N LYS A 34 -4.80 -9.66 -23.30
CA LYS A 34 -4.69 -8.49 -24.18
C LYS A 34 -3.31 -7.84 -24.19
N TYR A 35 -2.48 -8.12 -23.19
CA TYR A 35 -1.21 -7.43 -22.98
C TYR A 35 -0.03 -8.39 -22.90
N ASN A 36 1.11 -7.96 -23.45
CA ASN A 36 2.44 -8.49 -23.14
C ASN A 36 3.04 -7.61 -22.06
N ILE A 37 3.25 -8.14 -20.88
CA ILE A 37 3.60 -7.33 -19.70
C ILE A 37 5.08 -7.53 -19.37
N THR A 38 5.80 -6.42 -19.21
CA THR A 38 7.16 -6.40 -18.66
C THR A 38 7.16 -5.66 -17.32
N LEU A 39 7.65 -6.31 -16.26
CA LEU A 39 7.95 -5.65 -14.99
C LEU A 39 9.45 -5.28 -14.97
N VAL A 40 9.71 -3.99 -14.88
CA VAL A 40 11.07 -3.44 -14.83
C VAL A 40 11.35 -2.98 -13.40
N ILE A 41 12.25 -3.67 -12.73
CA ILE A 41 12.71 -3.35 -11.37
C ILE A 41 14.05 -2.62 -11.48
N CYS A 42 14.17 -1.44 -10.89
CA CYS A 42 15.38 -0.65 -11.01
C CYS A 42 16.59 -1.34 -10.36
N TYR A 43 16.43 -1.85 -9.14
CA TYR A 43 17.50 -2.48 -8.37
C TYR A 43 17.14 -3.92 -8.00
N ASP A 44 18.07 -4.86 -8.28
CA ASP A 44 17.97 -6.26 -7.88
C ASP A 44 18.32 -6.40 -6.39
N MET A 45 17.30 -6.54 -5.55
CA MET A 45 17.45 -6.66 -4.10
C MET A 45 17.62 -8.11 -3.62
N GLY A 46 17.64 -9.07 -4.54
CA GLY A 46 17.85 -10.50 -4.24
C GLY A 46 16.81 -11.05 -3.26
N ASP A 47 17.26 -11.67 -2.17
CA ASP A 47 16.38 -12.33 -1.16
C ASP A 47 15.43 -11.35 -0.45
N LEU A 48 15.64 -10.04 -0.56
CA LEU A 48 14.72 -9.03 -0.03
C LEU A 48 13.46 -8.85 -0.89
N GLU A 49 13.45 -9.38 -2.11
CA GLU A 49 12.29 -9.39 -3.00
C GLU A 49 11.31 -10.50 -2.61
N VAL A 50 10.76 -10.40 -1.41
CA VAL A 50 9.90 -11.44 -0.77
C VAL A 50 8.73 -11.86 -1.66
N PHE A 51 8.17 -10.94 -2.43
CA PHE A 51 7.00 -11.20 -3.27
C PHE A 51 7.35 -11.61 -4.72
N HIS A 52 8.62 -11.78 -5.04
CA HIS A 52 9.05 -12.16 -6.41
C HIS A 52 8.33 -13.43 -6.92
N SER A 53 8.17 -14.44 -6.06
CA SER A 53 7.48 -15.70 -6.39
C SER A 53 5.97 -15.54 -6.67
N ARG A 54 5.38 -14.40 -6.32
CA ARG A 54 3.95 -14.09 -6.55
C ARG A 54 3.69 -13.44 -7.91
N ILE A 55 4.74 -13.01 -8.62
CA ILE A 55 4.62 -12.42 -9.97
C ILE A 55 4.15 -13.52 -10.93
N PRO A 56 3.14 -13.25 -11.79
CA PRO A 56 2.66 -14.19 -12.78
C PRO A 56 3.79 -14.66 -13.72
N LYS A 57 3.81 -15.94 -14.09
CA LYS A 57 4.91 -16.57 -14.87
C LYS A 57 5.04 -16.03 -16.29
N ASP A 58 3.98 -15.49 -16.84
CA ASP A 58 3.92 -14.90 -18.18
C ASP A 58 4.34 -13.42 -18.20
N VAL A 59 4.56 -12.81 -17.03
CA VAL A 59 5.15 -11.47 -16.92
C VAL A 59 6.66 -11.55 -17.03
N LYS A 60 7.22 -10.83 -18.00
CA LYS A 60 8.68 -10.71 -18.16
C LYS A 60 9.25 -9.80 -17.07
N VAL A 61 10.18 -10.30 -16.24
CA VAL A 61 10.85 -9.50 -15.20
C VAL A 61 12.25 -9.09 -15.67
N VAL A 62 12.56 -7.81 -15.54
CA VAL A 62 13.85 -7.21 -15.92
C VAL A 62 14.39 -6.36 -14.79
N HIS A 63 15.58 -6.67 -14.29
CA HIS A 63 16.31 -5.81 -13.34
C HIS A 63 17.33 -4.94 -14.09
N LEU A 64 17.33 -3.62 -13.87
CA LEU A 64 18.22 -2.69 -14.57
C LEU A 64 19.62 -2.67 -13.95
N ILE A 65 19.71 -2.67 -12.63
CA ILE A 65 20.97 -2.58 -11.90
C ILE A 65 21.10 -3.81 -11.01
N LYS A 66 22.00 -4.74 -11.43
CA LYS A 66 22.34 -5.99 -10.71
C LYS A 66 23.70 -5.90 -10.02
N ASN A 67 24.51 -4.91 -10.36
CA ASN A 67 25.88 -4.78 -9.84
C ASN A 67 25.85 -4.27 -8.39
N ARG A 68 26.37 -5.09 -7.45
CA ARG A 68 26.40 -4.79 -6.02
C ARG A 68 27.14 -3.48 -5.67
N LEU A 69 28.17 -3.10 -6.46
CA LEU A 69 28.86 -1.81 -6.27
C LEU A 69 27.92 -0.64 -6.52
N LEU A 70 27.13 -0.70 -7.60
CA LEU A 70 26.14 0.33 -7.93
C LEU A 70 24.95 0.36 -6.96
N MET A 71 24.71 -0.74 -6.23
CA MET A 71 23.65 -0.85 -5.22
C MET A 71 24.11 -0.45 -3.81
N ARG A 72 25.39 -0.28 -3.58
CA ARG A 72 26.01 -0.09 -2.25
C ARG A 72 25.36 1.04 -1.45
N ARG A 73 24.95 2.14 -2.10
CA ARG A 73 24.25 3.27 -1.48
C ARG A 73 22.96 2.86 -0.77
N TRP A 74 22.24 1.90 -1.33
CA TRP A 74 20.94 1.43 -0.83
C TRP A 74 21.08 0.29 0.17
N MET A 75 22.12 -0.50 0.05
CA MET A 75 22.41 -1.61 0.96
C MET A 75 23.11 -1.18 2.26
N HIS A 76 23.83 -0.05 2.23
CA HIS A 76 24.61 0.42 3.37
C HIS A 76 24.47 1.93 3.53
N ARG A 77 24.37 2.41 4.79
CA ARG A 77 24.48 3.84 5.11
C ARG A 77 25.91 4.31 4.86
N LEU A 78 26.15 4.92 3.70
CA LEU A 78 27.46 5.46 3.36
C LEU A 78 27.78 6.68 4.22
N LYS A 79 28.96 6.67 4.86
CA LYS A 79 29.51 7.82 5.57
C LYS A 79 30.26 8.71 4.58
N GLN A 80 30.43 10.00 4.92
CA GLN A 80 31.39 10.88 4.23
C GLN A 80 32.81 10.36 4.44
N PRO A 81 33.75 10.38 3.42
CA PRO A 81 33.61 10.94 2.07
C PRO A 81 32.96 9.97 1.02
N TYR A 82 32.71 8.69 1.38
CA TYR A 82 32.21 7.67 0.42
C TYR A 82 30.90 8.07 -0.25
N LYS A 83 30.04 8.80 0.47
CA LYS A 83 28.78 9.31 -0.08
C LYS A 83 29.05 10.29 -1.23
N LEU A 84 30.04 11.18 -1.10
CA LEU A 84 30.41 12.14 -2.13
C LEU A 84 31.00 11.42 -3.36
N MET A 85 31.85 10.42 -3.15
CA MET A 85 32.40 9.60 -4.24
C MET A 85 31.30 8.86 -4.98
N ASP A 86 30.33 8.29 -4.26
CA ASP A 86 29.17 7.63 -4.87
C ASP A 86 28.34 8.61 -5.72
N GLU A 87 28.10 9.82 -5.23
CA GLU A 87 27.36 10.85 -5.95
C GLU A 87 28.11 11.34 -7.21
N LEU A 88 29.42 11.47 -7.16
CA LEU A 88 30.20 11.98 -8.27
C LEU A 88 30.48 10.93 -9.37
N PHE A 89 30.72 9.68 -8.99
CA PHE A 89 31.21 8.66 -9.92
C PHE A 89 30.16 7.58 -10.22
N LEU A 90 29.48 7.04 -9.20
CA LEU A 90 28.56 5.92 -9.41
C LEU A 90 27.15 6.37 -9.78
N ASN A 91 26.71 7.51 -9.27
CA ASN A 91 25.38 8.02 -9.59
C ASN A 91 25.19 8.38 -11.09
N PRO A 92 26.13 9.04 -11.77
CA PRO A 92 26.04 9.27 -13.22
C PRO A 92 25.92 7.97 -14.02
N ILE A 93 26.64 6.92 -13.61
CA ILE A 93 26.58 5.60 -14.26
C ILE A 93 25.18 4.99 -14.08
N ARG A 94 24.59 5.06 -12.87
CA ARG A 94 23.22 4.60 -12.62
C ARG A 94 22.20 5.35 -13.49
N LEU A 95 22.29 6.67 -13.51
CA LEU A 95 21.40 7.51 -14.30
C LEU A 95 21.50 7.18 -15.80
N TYR A 96 22.69 6.96 -16.31
CA TYR A 96 22.92 6.54 -17.71
C TYR A 96 22.29 5.18 -18.00
N ILE A 97 22.53 4.17 -17.14
CA ILE A 97 21.96 2.83 -17.31
C ILE A 97 20.42 2.90 -17.34
N ILE A 98 19.81 3.61 -16.37
CA ILE A 98 18.36 3.74 -16.28
C ILE A 98 17.82 4.46 -17.52
N GLN A 99 18.41 5.60 -17.90
CA GLN A 99 17.93 6.37 -19.05
C GLN A 99 18.02 5.57 -20.35
N HIS A 100 19.14 4.88 -20.57
CA HIS A 100 19.34 4.09 -21.79
C HIS A 100 18.36 2.91 -21.86
N ALA A 101 18.14 2.22 -20.73
CA ALA A 101 17.18 1.12 -20.65
C ALA A 101 15.74 1.60 -20.90
N LEU A 102 15.34 2.72 -20.31
CA LEU A 102 14.00 3.28 -20.49
C LEU A 102 13.76 3.78 -21.91
N LEU A 103 14.76 4.40 -22.54
CA LEU A 103 14.68 4.77 -23.95
C LEU A 103 14.42 3.54 -24.84
N LYS A 104 15.18 2.46 -24.63
CA LYS A 104 14.97 1.21 -25.35
C LYS A 104 13.57 0.65 -25.13
N LEU A 105 13.12 0.58 -23.87
CA LEU A 105 11.78 0.12 -23.50
C LEU A 105 10.68 0.96 -24.15
N SER A 106 10.87 2.27 -24.30
CA SER A 106 9.88 3.16 -24.91
C SER A 106 9.69 2.93 -26.41
N HIS A 107 10.63 2.26 -27.09
CA HIS A 107 10.49 1.83 -28.48
C HIS A 107 9.85 0.45 -28.63
N GLU A 108 9.90 -0.37 -27.56
CA GLU A 108 9.40 -1.75 -27.56
C GLU A 108 8.00 -1.86 -26.93
N ASN A 109 7.52 -0.80 -26.25
CA ASN A 109 6.25 -0.79 -25.53
C ASN A 109 5.36 0.37 -25.97
N ASP A 110 4.05 0.12 -25.98
CA ASP A 110 3.02 1.11 -26.27
C ASP A 110 2.85 2.09 -25.10
N ALA A 111 3.06 1.61 -23.85
CA ALA A 111 3.01 2.44 -22.67
C ALA A 111 3.99 1.98 -21.58
N VAL A 112 4.50 2.96 -20.81
CA VAL A 112 5.24 2.75 -19.56
C VAL A 112 4.45 3.29 -18.38
N ILE A 113 4.40 2.53 -17.30
CA ILE A 113 3.66 2.84 -16.08
C ILE A 113 4.66 3.01 -14.93
N ASP A 114 4.97 4.25 -14.54
CA ASP A 114 5.77 4.54 -13.34
C ASP A 114 4.89 4.31 -12.10
N PHE A 115 4.88 3.06 -11.63
CA PHE A 115 3.93 2.62 -10.62
C PHE A 115 4.21 3.16 -9.22
N VAL A 116 5.43 3.64 -8.97
CA VAL A 116 5.82 4.17 -7.64
C VAL A 116 6.36 5.60 -7.69
N ASN A 117 6.20 6.26 -8.85
CA ASN A 117 6.66 7.62 -9.07
C ASN A 117 8.15 7.81 -8.77
N TYR A 118 8.94 6.84 -9.21
CA TYR A 118 10.40 6.84 -9.03
C TYR A 118 11.16 7.38 -10.24
N PHE A 119 10.60 7.23 -11.44
CA PHE A 119 11.28 7.44 -12.72
C PHE A 119 11.02 8.81 -13.37
N GLY A 120 10.35 9.73 -12.70
CA GLY A 120 9.93 11.04 -13.27
C GLY A 120 11.05 11.82 -13.95
N SER A 121 12.32 11.70 -13.51
CA SER A 121 13.44 12.38 -14.14
C SER A 121 13.81 11.83 -15.52
N PHE A 122 13.29 10.68 -15.90
CA PHE A 122 13.62 9.95 -17.13
C PHE A 122 12.48 9.96 -18.15
N MET A 123 11.28 10.44 -17.78
CA MET A 123 10.07 10.31 -18.61
C MET A 123 10.04 11.21 -19.83
N LYS A 124 10.60 12.43 -19.74
CA LYS A 124 10.51 13.45 -20.78
C LYS A 124 10.93 12.97 -22.19
N PRO A 125 12.05 12.23 -22.38
CA PRO A 125 12.52 11.81 -23.71
C PRO A 125 11.81 10.56 -24.25
N LEU A 126 10.95 9.88 -23.47
CA LEU A 126 10.26 8.67 -23.90
C LEU A 126 9.12 9.02 -24.89
N LYS A 127 8.94 8.18 -25.91
CA LYS A 127 7.98 8.41 -27.00
C LYS A 127 6.72 7.55 -26.94
N CYS A 128 6.61 6.65 -25.95
CA CYS A 128 5.41 5.86 -25.69
C CYS A 128 4.46 6.56 -24.73
N GLY A 129 3.26 6.00 -24.50
CA GLY A 129 2.35 6.45 -23.46
C GLY A 129 3.01 6.38 -22.06
N LYS A 130 2.76 7.38 -21.21
CA LYS A 130 3.41 7.53 -19.90
C LYS A 130 2.36 7.77 -18.82
N ILE A 131 2.25 6.82 -17.90
CA ILE A 131 1.30 6.86 -16.79
C ILE A 131 2.09 6.86 -15.48
N VAL A 132 1.68 7.68 -14.50
CA VAL A 132 2.26 7.65 -13.16
C VAL A 132 1.18 7.38 -12.12
N PHE A 133 1.51 6.57 -11.10
CA PHE A 133 0.66 6.34 -9.93
C PHE A 133 1.21 7.08 -8.70
N TYR A 134 0.30 7.68 -7.95
CA TYR A 134 0.56 8.27 -6.64
C TYR A 134 -0.12 7.40 -5.58
N HIS A 135 0.68 6.85 -4.65
CA HIS A 135 0.19 5.90 -3.62
C HIS A 135 0.08 6.49 -2.21
N CYS A 136 0.44 7.75 -2.03
CA CYS A 136 0.40 8.46 -0.74
C CYS A 136 -0.11 9.88 -0.92
N SER A 137 -0.74 10.43 0.13
CA SER A 137 -1.17 11.83 0.19
C SER A 137 -0.01 12.77 -0.17
N LEU A 138 -0.23 13.67 -1.11
CA LEU A 138 0.74 14.68 -1.52
C LEU A 138 0.98 15.68 -0.39
N ARG A 139 -0.06 16.06 0.34
CA ARG A 139 0.00 16.98 1.46
C ARG A 139 0.79 16.41 2.64
N ALA A 140 0.56 15.13 3.00
CA ALA A 140 1.33 14.45 4.03
C ALA A 140 2.79 14.29 3.62
N ASN A 141 3.06 13.95 2.35
CA ASN A 141 4.42 13.88 1.81
C ASN A 141 5.11 15.24 1.76
N GLU A 142 4.40 16.33 1.50
CA GLU A 142 4.99 17.67 1.51
C GLU A 142 5.46 18.07 2.91
N ALA A 143 4.68 17.75 3.94
CA ALA A 143 5.06 18.00 5.33
C ALA A 143 6.36 17.29 5.71
N LEU A 144 6.59 16.07 5.23
CA LEU A 144 7.77 15.25 5.53
C LEU A 144 8.93 15.49 4.56
N PHE A 145 8.63 15.65 3.28
CA PHE A 145 9.58 15.66 2.17
C PHE A 145 9.30 16.76 1.13
N PRO A 146 9.30 18.05 1.49
CA PRO A 146 8.87 19.15 0.60
C PRO A 146 9.65 19.23 -0.73
N ARG A 147 10.95 18.86 -0.71
CA ARG A 147 11.78 18.83 -1.93
C ARG A 147 11.36 17.70 -2.89
N ALA A 148 10.83 16.60 -2.36
CA ALA A 148 10.33 15.51 -3.19
C ALA A 148 9.06 15.96 -3.92
N VAL A 149 8.08 16.53 -3.21
CA VAL A 149 6.83 17.00 -3.80
C VAL A 149 7.07 18.08 -4.86
N ARG A 150 7.96 19.06 -4.62
CA ARG A 150 8.35 20.05 -5.65
C ARG A 150 8.94 19.41 -6.90
N ARG A 151 9.69 18.30 -6.77
CA ARG A 151 10.19 17.55 -7.94
C ARG A 151 9.05 16.86 -8.70
N LEU A 152 8.06 16.32 -8.00
CA LEU A 152 6.87 15.74 -8.62
C LEU A 152 6.12 16.79 -9.45
N GLN A 153 5.85 17.96 -8.86
CA GLN A 153 5.20 19.07 -9.56
C GLN A 153 5.93 19.51 -10.83
N LYS A 154 7.27 19.56 -10.79
CA LYS A 154 8.08 19.92 -11.98
C LYS A 154 8.07 18.86 -13.07
N ARG A 155 7.70 17.60 -12.74
CA ARG A 155 7.74 16.46 -13.67
C ARG A 155 6.36 15.96 -14.08
N SER A 156 5.30 16.48 -13.46
CA SER A 156 3.93 16.07 -13.76
C SER A 156 3.59 16.23 -15.24
N GLY A 157 4.05 17.31 -15.88
CA GLY A 157 3.86 17.57 -17.31
C GLY A 157 4.56 16.59 -18.25
N ASP A 158 5.49 15.75 -17.74
CA ASP A 158 6.17 14.73 -18.54
C ASP A 158 5.34 13.43 -18.70
N TYR A 159 4.17 13.32 -18.05
CA TYR A 159 3.26 12.18 -18.11
C TYR A 159 1.97 12.51 -18.87
N ASP A 160 1.39 11.53 -19.52
CA ASP A 160 0.12 11.64 -20.24
C ASP A 160 -1.07 11.46 -19.29
N HIS A 161 -0.92 10.60 -18.26
CA HIS A 161 -1.92 10.40 -17.21
C HIS A 161 -1.28 10.33 -15.82
N LEU A 162 -1.93 10.99 -14.85
CA LEU A 162 -1.55 11.00 -13.43
C LEU A 162 -2.67 10.31 -12.65
N VAL A 163 -2.40 9.12 -12.14
CA VAL A 163 -3.37 8.29 -11.43
C VAL A 163 -3.23 8.48 -9.93
N THR A 164 -4.32 8.81 -9.28
CA THR A 164 -4.48 8.81 -7.82
C THR A 164 -5.36 7.64 -7.41
N ILE A 165 -5.12 7.12 -6.21
CA ILE A 165 -5.75 5.88 -5.74
C ILE A 165 -6.89 6.10 -4.73
N SER A 166 -7.23 7.35 -4.42
CA SER A 166 -8.39 7.72 -3.60
C SER A 166 -8.94 9.08 -4.04
N GLN A 167 -10.22 9.34 -3.76
CA GLN A 167 -10.86 10.63 -4.09
C GLN A 167 -10.16 11.78 -3.38
N ALA A 168 -9.84 11.61 -2.11
CA ALA A 168 -9.14 12.63 -1.35
C ALA A 168 -7.76 12.96 -1.97
N MET A 169 -7.02 11.95 -2.46
CA MET A 169 -5.77 12.19 -3.19
C MET A 169 -6.00 12.83 -4.57
N PHE A 170 -7.12 12.53 -5.21
CA PHE A 170 -7.49 13.17 -6.47
C PHE A 170 -7.76 14.67 -6.25
N ASP A 171 -8.48 15.02 -5.20
CA ASP A 171 -8.76 16.41 -4.84
C ASP A 171 -7.45 17.15 -4.47
N GLU A 172 -6.56 16.54 -3.68
CA GLU A 172 -5.22 17.08 -3.44
C GLU A 172 -4.45 17.28 -4.77
N ALA A 173 -4.47 16.29 -5.67
CA ALA A 173 -3.74 16.38 -6.93
C ALA A 173 -4.24 17.51 -7.83
N GLN A 174 -5.52 17.87 -7.80
CA GLN A 174 -6.05 19.03 -8.52
C GLN A 174 -5.45 20.36 -8.01
N GLU A 175 -5.12 20.45 -6.72
CA GLU A 175 -4.45 21.62 -6.14
C GLU A 175 -2.95 21.64 -6.47
N TYR A 176 -2.30 20.46 -6.40
CA TYR A 176 -0.85 20.31 -6.59
C TYR A 176 -0.42 20.35 -8.06
N PHE A 177 -1.31 19.95 -8.99
CA PHE A 177 -1.06 19.87 -10.44
C PHE A 177 -2.13 20.65 -11.22
N PRO A 178 -2.22 21.98 -11.04
CA PRO A 178 -3.30 22.79 -11.62
C PRO A 178 -3.30 22.83 -13.16
N ASN A 179 -2.13 22.56 -13.79
CA ASN A 179 -1.97 22.55 -15.25
C ASN A 179 -2.26 21.19 -15.89
N GLU A 180 -2.38 20.12 -15.08
CA GLU A 180 -2.56 18.74 -15.51
C GLU A 180 -3.95 18.18 -15.20
N LYS A 181 -4.93 19.02 -14.86
CA LYS A 181 -6.27 18.58 -14.42
C LYS A 181 -6.94 17.61 -15.40
N ASP A 182 -6.79 17.84 -16.69
CA ASP A 182 -7.38 16.99 -17.74
C ASP A 182 -6.70 15.61 -17.86
N ARG A 183 -5.53 15.44 -17.23
CA ARG A 183 -4.75 14.20 -17.22
C ARG A 183 -4.87 13.45 -15.89
N LEU A 184 -5.51 14.06 -14.88
CA LEU A 184 -5.74 13.42 -13.60
C LEU A 184 -6.81 12.33 -13.73
N CYS A 185 -6.54 11.19 -13.14
CA CYS A 185 -7.43 10.03 -13.15
C CYS A 185 -7.56 9.44 -11.75
N LEU A 186 -8.79 9.14 -11.33
CA LEU A 186 -9.05 8.39 -10.11
C LEU A 186 -9.24 6.92 -10.43
N ILE A 187 -8.32 6.08 -9.97
CA ILE A 187 -8.41 4.62 -10.07
C ILE A 187 -8.03 4.01 -8.72
N TYR A 188 -9.00 3.48 -8.00
CA TYR A 188 -8.76 2.81 -6.73
C TYR A 188 -7.82 1.61 -6.86
N ASN A 189 -7.09 1.29 -5.80
CA ASN A 189 -6.41 0.01 -5.71
C ASN A 189 -7.43 -1.12 -5.87
N SER A 190 -7.16 -2.02 -6.80
CA SER A 190 -8.04 -3.13 -7.10
C SER A 190 -7.62 -4.40 -6.37
N ILE A 191 -8.61 -5.17 -5.95
CA ILE A 191 -8.39 -6.49 -5.35
C ILE A 191 -9.17 -7.53 -6.14
N ASN A 192 -8.50 -8.62 -6.49
CA ASN A 192 -9.15 -9.79 -7.05
C ASN A 192 -9.81 -10.58 -5.92
N THR A 193 -11.13 -10.60 -5.89
CA THR A 193 -11.90 -11.22 -4.80
C THR A 193 -11.77 -12.74 -4.74
N GLU A 194 -11.58 -13.42 -5.89
CA GLU A 194 -11.36 -14.87 -5.94
C GLU A 194 -9.99 -15.22 -5.34
N ALA A 195 -8.94 -14.52 -5.77
CA ALA A 195 -7.59 -14.71 -5.24
C ALA A 195 -7.50 -14.38 -3.75
N LEU A 196 -8.17 -13.29 -3.31
CA LEU A 196 -8.29 -12.91 -1.90
C LEU A 196 -8.92 -14.04 -1.08
N THR A 197 -10.06 -14.56 -1.53
CA THR A 197 -10.82 -15.62 -0.84
C THR A 197 -10.01 -16.91 -0.77
N ALA A 198 -9.35 -17.29 -1.87
CA ALA A 198 -8.48 -18.46 -1.92
C ALA A 198 -7.30 -18.34 -0.95
N ALA A 199 -6.61 -17.19 -0.94
CA ALA A 199 -5.50 -16.93 -0.03
C ALA A 199 -5.94 -16.88 1.44
N ALA A 200 -7.10 -16.29 1.73
CA ALA A 200 -7.69 -16.22 3.07
C ALA A 200 -8.19 -17.59 3.60
N SER A 201 -8.35 -18.57 2.73
CA SER A 201 -8.79 -19.92 3.08
C SER A 201 -7.63 -20.90 3.29
N GLN A 202 -6.38 -20.45 3.12
CA GLN A 202 -5.21 -21.29 3.37
C GLN A 202 -5.13 -21.73 4.83
N PRO A 203 -4.71 -22.98 5.10
CA PRO A 203 -4.59 -23.48 6.47
C PRO A 203 -3.49 -22.74 7.23
N VAL A 204 -3.73 -22.50 8.52
CA VAL A 204 -2.76 -21.94 9.46
C VAL A 204 -2.53 -22.94 10.58
N THR A 205 -1.28 -23.24 10.87
CA THR A 205 -0.90 -24.19 11.93
C THR A 205 -0.87 -23.58 13.32
N ASP A 206 -0.86 -22.25 13.40
CA ASP A 206 -0.85 -21.52 14.67
C ASP A 206 -2.24 -21.51 15.30
N ARG A 207 -2.38 -22.25 16.42
CA ARG A 207 -3.67 -22.40 17.12
C ARG A 207 -4.21 -21.12 17.75
N ARG A 208 -3.41 -20.07 17.87
CA ARG A 208 -3.87 -18.77 18.38
C ARG A 208 -4.99 -18.20 17.52
N ILE A 209 -5.05 -18.57 16.24
CA ILE A 209 -6.10 -18.15 15.28
C ILE A 209 -7.50 -18.76 15.59
N GLU A 210 -7.57 -19.76 16.47
CA GLU A 210 -8.83 -20.44 16.81
C GLU A 210 -9.66 -19.68 17.86
N LYS A 211 -9.03 -18.80 18.63
CA LYS A 211 -9.69 -17.96 19.65
C LYS A 211 -10.12 -16.62 19.02
N PRO A 212 -11.15 -15.94 19.56
CA PRO A 212 -11.48 -14.58 19.17
C PRO A 212 -10.30 -13.63 19.41
N PHE A 213 -10.00 -12.76 18.46
CA PHE A 213 -8.90 -11.79 18.56
C PHE A 213 -9.17 -10.51 17.76
N ILE A 214 -8.50 -9.44 18.17
CA ILE A 214 -8.44 -8.17 17.48
C ILE A 214 -7.17 -8.15 16.63
N LEU A 215 -7.23 -7.64 15.40
CA LEU A 215 -6.12 -7.68 14.46
C LEU A 215 -5.76 -6.30 13.96
N SER A 216 -4.46 -6.02 13.91
CA SER A 216 -3.89 -4.90 13.16
C SER A 216 -2.75 -5.40 12.27
N ILE A 217 -2.70 -4.88 11.03
CA ILE A 217 -1.68 -5.28 10.05
C ILE A 217 -1.04 -4.04 9.45
N GLY A 218 0.28 -3.92 9.55
CA GLY A 218 1.01 -2.82 8.94
C GLY A 218 2.49 -2.81 9.30
N ARG A 219 3.25 -1.92 8.65
CA ARG A 219 4.63 -1.67 9.07
C ARG A 219 4.65 -1.11 10.49
N LEU A 220 5.61 -1.54 11.30
CA LEU A 220 5.77 -1.00 12.65
C LEU A 220 6.62 0.28 12.60
N GLU A 221 5.98 1.34 12.08
CA GLU A 221 6.56 2.67 11.88
C GLU A 221 5.61 3.72 12.46
N GLU A 222 5.96 4.25 13.62
CA GLU A 222 5.09 5.12 14.42
C GLU A 222 4.76 6.45 13.76
N THR A 223 5.66 6.96 12.91
CA THR A 223 5.42 8.19 12.15
C THR A 223 4.21 8.09 11.20
N GLN A 224 3.84 6.88 10.82
CA GLN A 224 2.70 6.62 9.95
C GLN A 224 1.58 5.81 10.62
N LYS A 225 1.92 4.72 11.32
CA LYS A 225 0.92 3.70 11.71
C LYS A 225 0.33 3.87 13.11
N ASP A 226 0.98 4.65 13.99
CA ASP A 226 0.49 4.99 15.35
C ASP A 226 -0.05 3.79 16.13
N VAL A 227 0.71 2.70 16.13
CA VAL A 227 0.35 1.48 16.87
C VAL A 227 0.38 1.76 18.39
N THR A 228 1.10 2.80 18.82
CA THR A 228 1.09 3.29 20.20
C THR A 228 -0.33 3.66 20.65
N THR A 229 -1.10 4.41 19.86
CA THR A 229 -2.49 4.75 20.18
C THR A 229 -3.36 3.49 20.24
N LEU A 230 -3.17 2.52 19.34
CA LEU A 230 -3.87 1.24 19.37
C LEU A 230 -3.60 0.45 20.67
N ILE A 231 -2.34 0.35 21.10
CA ILE A 231 -1.99 -0.37 22.35
C ILE A 231 -2.63 0.31 23.56
N LYS A 232 -2.61 1.63 23.63
CA LYS A 232 -3.28 2.39 24.71
C LYS A 232 -4.79 2.18 24.68
N ALA A 233 -5.41 2.23 23.51
CA ALA A 233 -6.85 1.96 23.34
C ALA A 233 -7.20 0.52 23.77
N TYR A 234 -6.38 -0.44 23.41
CA TYR A 234 -6.56 -1.83 23.81
C TYR A 234 -6.44 -2.02 25.33
N ALA A 235 -5.51 -1.32 25.99
CA ALA A 235 -5.42 -1.32 27.46
C ALA A 235 -6.69 -0.74 28.12
N LEU A 236 -7.26 0.34 27.57
CA LEU A 236 -8.54 0.90 28.00
C LEU A 236 -9.69 -0.10 27.77
N LEU A 237 -9.73 -0.73 26.60
CA LEU A 237 -10.75 -1.73 26.24
C LEU A 237 -10.79 -2.88 27.26
N ARG A 238 -9.64 -3.37 27.68
CA ARG A 238 -9.56 -4.42 28.70
C ARG A 238 -9.96 -3.92 30.09
N ARG A 239 -9.45 -2.75 30.49
CA ARG A 239 -9.63 -2.22 31.86
C ARG A 239 -11.05 -1.73 32.09
N GLU A 240 -11.63 -1.02 31.15
CA GLU A 240 -12.90 -0.30 31.33
C GLU A 240 -14.11 -1.12 30.84
N TYR A 241 -13.92 -1.92 29.80
CA TYR A 241 -15.00 -2.70 29.19
C TYR A 241 -14.89 -4.22 29.42
N GLY A 242 -13.80 -4.69 30.04
CA GLY A 242 -13.65 -6.10 30.44
C GLY A 242 -13.41 -7.08 29.30
N HIS A 243 -13.00 -6.62 28.12
CA HIS A 243 -12.71 -7.47 26.97
C HIS A 243 -11.50 -8.39 27.20
N THR A 244 -11.58 -9.61 26.70
CA THR A 244 -10.58 -10.66 26.91
C THR A 244 -9.87 -11.11 25.63
N GLU A 245 -10.36 -10.70 24.47
CA GLU A 245 -9.75 -10.96 23.16
C GLU A 245 -8.32 -10.44 23.13
N GLU A 246 -7.39 -11.21 22.56
CA GLU A 246 -6.00 -10.79 22.39
C GLU A 246 -5.85 -9.80 21.23
N LEU A 247 -4.91 -8.87 21.32
CA LEU A 247 -4.52 -8.00 20.21
C LEU A 247 -3.33 -8.62 19.48
N TYR A 248 -3.55 -9.02 18.22
CA TYR A 248 -2.48 -9.48 17.34
C TYR A 248 -2.06 -8.37 16.38
N VAL A 249 -0.75 -8.14 16.33
CA VAL A 249 -0.13 -7.15 15.44
C VAL A 249 0.78 -7.88 14.46
N ILE A 250 0.41 -7.84 13.18
CA ILE A 250 1.19 -8.44 12.09
C ILE A 250 1.97 -7.34 11.38
N GLY A 251 3.29 -7.52 11.29
CA GLY A 251 4.18 -6.62 10.58
C GLY A 251 5.58 -6.58 11.17
N LYS A 252 6.45 -5.80 10.53
CA LYS A 252 7.81 -5.54 10.97
C LYS A 252 8.14 -4.05 10.83
N GLY A 253 9.12 -3.57 11.59
CA GLY A 253 9.61 -2.19 11.52
C GLY A 253 10.46 -1.82 12.72
N ASP A 254 11.09 -0.67 12.62
CA ASP A 254 12.08 -0.20 13.61
C ASP A 254 11.45 0.13 14.98
N SER A 255 10.13 0.36 15.02
CA SER A 255 9.42 0.74 16.25
C SER A 255 9.03 -0.44 17.15
N LEU A 256 9.33 -1.71 16.78
CA LEU A 256 8.93 -2.88 17.55
C LEU A 256 9.31 -2.79 19.02
N GLY A 257 10.55 -2.43 19.34
CA GLY A 257 11.03 -2.32 20.73
C GLY A 257 10.28 -1.26 21.54
N GLN A 258 9.99 -0.11 20.93
CA GLN A 258 9.19 0.97 21.52
C GLN A 258 7.75 0.48 21.78
N LEU A 259 7.13 -0.21 20.85
CA LEU A 259 5.76 -0.72 20.97
C LEU A 259 5.64 -1.78 22.07
N GLN A 260 6.62 -2.67 22.18
CA GLN A 260 6.70 -3.64 23.30
C GLN A 260 6.83 -2.93 24.64
N GLN A 261 7.59 -1.85 24.72
CA GLN A 261 7.69 -1.03 25.92
C GLN A 261 6.36 -0.34 26.24
N THR A 262 5.67 0.23 25.23
CA THR A 262 4.34 0.79 25.40
C THR A 262 3.34 -0.23 25.95
N ALA A 263 3.37 -1.47 25.48
CA ALA A 263 2.51 -2.55 25.98
C ALA A 263 2.79 -2.86 27.47
N ARG A 264 4.08 -2.88 27.90
CA ARG A 264 4.46 -3.07 29.32
C ARG A 264 3.98 -1.93 30.18
N GLU A 265 4.20 -0.68 29.77
CA GLU A 265 3.80 0.53 30.51
C GLU A 265 2.29 0.62 30.70
N ASN A 266 1.51 0.03 29.80
CA ASN A 266 0.05 -0.02 29.90
C ASN A 266 -0.49 -1.36 30.49
N GLY A 267 0.38 -2.27 30.97
CA GLY A 267 0.01 -3.52 31.63
C GLY A 267 -0.65 -4.55 30.72
N VAL A 268 -0.39 -4.51 29.41
CA VAL A 268 -1.00 -5.42 28.42
C VAL A 268 0.01 -6.25 27.65
N GLU A 269 1.26 -6.31 28.10
CA GLU A 269 2.37 -7.00 27.41
C GLU A 269 2.11 -8.51 27.18
N LYS A 270 1.29 -9.15 28.03
CA LYS A 270 0.90 -10.57 27.88
C LYS A 270 -0.23 -10.78 26.88
N HIS A 271 -0.90 -9.72 26.46
CA HIS A 271 -2.11 -9.74 25.64
C HIS A 271 -1.94 -9.05 24.29
N VAL A 272 -0.85 -8.31 24.10
CA VAL A 272 -0.45 -7.75 22.80
C VAL A 272 0.64 -8.63 22.21
N VAL A 273 0.31 -9.34 21.14
CA VAL A 273 1.21 -10.31 20.51
C VAL A 273 1.66 -9.80 19.15
N PHE A 274 2.95 -9.50 19.02
CA PHE A 274 3.57 -9.16 17.76
C PHE A 274 3.93 -10.44 17.00
N LEU A 275 3.19 -10.74 15.93
CA LEU A 275 3.33 -11.98 15.14
C LEU A 275 4.46 -11.92 14.10
N GLY A 276 5.11 -10.76 13.95
CA GLY A 276 6.12 -10.54 12.92
C GLY A 276 5.51 -10.36 11.51
N PHE A 277 6.38 -10.33 10.51
CA PHE A 277 5.96 -10.24 9.12
C PHE A 277 5.40 -11.59 8.63
N MET A 278 4.28 -11.50 7.91
CA MET A 278 3.68 -12.64 7.22
C MET A 278 3.51 -12.33 5.74
N SER A 279 3.94 -13.22 4.87
CA SER A 279 3.73 -13.09 3.42
C SER A 279 2.26 -13.24 3.02
N ASN A 280 1.47 -13.98 3.80
CA ASN A 280 0.01 -14.09 3.65
C ASN A 280 -0.69 -13.93 5.00
N PRO A 281 -1.11 -12.71 5.38
CA PRO A 281 -1.85 -12.48 6.61
C PRO A 281 -3.37 -12.72 6.48
N LEU A 282 -3.88 -12.97 5.28
CA LEU A 282 -5.31 -13.04 4.97
C LEU A 282 -6.10 -14.09 5.77
N PRO A 283 -5.55 -15.28 6.10
CA PRO A 283 -6.24 -16.22 7.00
C PRO A 283 -6.52 -15.63 8.39
N TRP A 284 -5.61 -14.79 8.90
CA TRP A 284 -5.81 -14.05 10.16
C TRP A 284 -6.87 -12.96 9.98
N THR A 285 -6.81 -12.19 8.90
CA THR A 285 -7.82 -11.19 8.58
C THR A 285 -9.21 -11.82 8.49
N LYS A 286 -9.35 -12.95 7.81
CA LYS A 286 -10.63 -13.65 7.67
C LYS A 286 -11.23 -14.10 9.01
N ARG A 287 -10.40 -14.43 10.01
CA ARG A 287 -10.85 -14.97 11.30
C ARG A 287 -10.89 -13.97 12.44
N CYS A 288 -10.32 -12.78 12.30
CA CYS A 288 -10.37 -11.79 13.36
C CYS A 288 -11.82 -11.39 13.68
N SER A 289 -12.09 -11.10 14.94
CA SER A 289 -13.34 -10.55 15.42
C SER A 289 -13.49 -9.08 15.04
N LEU A 290 -12.36 -8.35 15.04
CA LEU A 290 -12.28 -6.94 14.73
C LEU A 290 -10.95 -6.62 14.05
N PHE A 291 -10.99 -5.86 12.96
CA PHE A 291 -9.80 -5.27 12.34
C PHE A 291 -9.66 -3.81 12.76
N VAL A 292 -8.47 -3.40 13.21
CA VAL A 292 -8.23 -2.04 13.72
C VAL A 292 -7.02 -1.40 13.04
N GLN A 293 -7.16 -0.13 12.65
CA GLN A 293 -6.07 0.66 12.09
C GLN A 293 -6.07 2.09 12.68
N SER A 294 -4.94 2.50 13.26
CA SER A 294 -4.77 3.76 14.01
C SER A 294 -3.88 4.80 13.31
N SER A 295 -3.69 4.70 12.01
CA SER A 295 -2.69 5.47 11.25
C SER A 295 -2.86 6.99 11.34
N HIS A 296 -1.74 7.73 11.23
CA HIS A 296 -1.71 9.18 11.08
C HIS A 296 -2.03 9.64 9.66
N PHE A 297 -1.65 8.87 8.65
CA PHE A 297 -1.95 9.12 7.24
C PHE A 297 -1.82 7.84 6.42
N GLU A 298 -2.56 7.78 5.31
CA GLU A 298 -2.54 6.66 4.35
C GLU A 298 -2.58 7.17 2.90
N GLY A 299 -2.62 6.28 1.95
CA GLY A 299 -3.09 6.53 0.58
C GLY A 299 -4.46 5.90 0.40
N LEU A 300 -4.46 4.59 0.14
CA LEU A 300 -5.63 3.71 0.18
C LEU A 300 -5.15 2.36 0.76
N PRO A 301 -5.25 2.15 2.09
CA PRO A 301 -4.62 1.02 2.77
C PRO A 301 -5.18 -0.33 2.30
N THR A 302 -4.35 -1.13 1.65
CA THR A 302 -4.73 -2.44 1.08
C THR A 302 -5.21 -3.41 2.14
N THR A 303 -4.61 -3.41 3.33
CA THR A 303 -5.03 -4.28 4.44
C THR A 303 -6.45 -3.97 4.94
N MET A 304 -6.88 -2.69 4.87
CA MET A 304 -8.28 -2.33 5.14
C MET A 304 -9.21 -2.75 4.01
N LEU A 305 -8.79 -2.60 2.74
CA LEU A 305 -9.57 -3.09 1.60
C LEU A 305 -9.75 -4.61 1.66
N GLU A 306 -8.70 -5.33 2.00
CA GLU A 306 -8.73 -6.77 2.21
C GLU A 306 -9.70 -7.16 3.35
N ALA A 307 -9.65 -6.44 4.48
CA ALA A 307 -10.56 -6.65 5.59
C ALA A 307 -12.02 -6.34 5.21
N LEU A 308 -12.25 -5.25 4.46
CA LEU A 308 -13.57 -4.87 3.95
C LEU A 308 -14.16 -5.97 3.04
N LEU A 309 -13.36 -6.47 2.08
CA LEU A 309 -13.76 -7.50 1.12
C LEU A 309 -13.87 -8.90 1.74
N LEU A 310 -13.21 -9.15 2.88
CA LEU A 310 -13.38 -10.35 3.71
C LEU A 310 -14.49 -10.19 4.76
N ASP A 311 -15.31 -9.17 4.65
CA ASP A 311 -16.50 -8.93 5.45
C ASP A 311 -16.22 -8.68 6.94
N LYS A 312 -15.08 -8.07 7.25
CA LYS A 312 -14.69 -7.80 8.63
C LYS A 312 -15.27 -6.50 9.17
N MET A 313 -15.61 -6.49 10.46
CA MET A 313 -15.84 -5.25 11.20
C MET A 313 -14.53 -4.49 11.29
N ILE A 314 -14.56 -3.20 10.97
CA ILE A 314 -13.37 -2.35 10.91
C ILE A 314 -13.57 -1.12 11.78
N VAL A 315 -12.60 -0.81 12.61
CA VAL A 315 -12.46 0.47 13.31
C VAL A 315 -11.17 1.13 12.85
N ALA A 316 -11.24 2.37 12.38
CA ALA A 316 -10.05 3.07 11.92
C ALA A 316 -10.02 4.54 12.34
N SER A 317 -8.81 5.12 12.46
CA SER A 317 -8.64 6.56 12.58
C SER A 317 -9.09 7.27 11.30
N ASP A 318 -9.79 8.39 11.44
CA ASP A 318 -10.18 9.28 10.33
C ASP A 318 -8.97 10.12 9.90
N CYS A 319 -7.92 9.43 9.45
CA CYS A 319 -6.70 10.07 9.00
C CYS A 319 -6.82 10.55 7.55
N PRO A 320 -5.96 11.51 7.12
CA PRO A 320 -5.92 11.98 5.76
C PRO A 320 -5.72 10.83 4.77
N THR A 321 -6.59 10.81 3.78
CA THR A 321 -6.75 9.89 2.66
C THR A 321 -7.03 8.42 3.05
N GLY A 322 -7.87 7.76 2.30
CA GLY A 322 -8.15 6.32 2.34
C GLY A 322 -9.20 5.85 3.35
N PRO A 323 -8.98 5.86 4.68
CA PRO A 323 -9.89 5.21 5.63
C PRO A 323 -11.34 5.68 5.55
N LYS A 324 -11.58 6.99 5.49
CA LYS A 324 -12.92 7.57 5.34
C LYS A 324 -13.64 7.07 4.10
N GLU A 325 -12.91 6.94 3.01
CA GLU A 325 -13.42 6.52 1.72
C GLU A 325 -13.68 5.01 1.70
N ILE A 326 -12.77 4.20 2.22
CA ILE A 326 -12.94 2.74 2.35
C ILE A 326 -14.15 2.41 3.22
N LEU A 327 -14.35 3.15 4.31
CA LEU A 327 -15.46 2.93 5.24
C LEU A 327 -16.74 3.72 4.88
N ASN A 328 -16.81 4.25 3.66
CA ASN A 328 -17.99 4.99 3.17
C ASN A 328 -18.50 6.02 4.19
N HIS A 329 -17.58 6.89 4.65
CA HIS A 329 -17.89 7.94 5.65
C HIS A 329 -18.55 7.38 6.93
N GLY A 330 -18.15 6.20 7.39
CA GLY A 330 -18.65 5.53 8.58
C GLY A 330 -19.84 4.58 8.37
N LYS A 331 -20.31 4.39 7.11
CA LYS A 331 -21.39 3.44 6.80
C LYS A 331 -20.92 1.99 6.68
N ALA A 332 -19.64 1.76 6.36
CA ALA A 332 -19.04 0.45 6.18
C ALA A 332 -18.03 0.06 7.28
N GLY A 333 -17.95 0.83 8.35
CA GLY A 333 -17.07 0.65 9.51
C GLY A 333 -17.11 1.87 10.41
N ILE A 334 -16.35 1.88 11.51
CA ILE A 334 -16.33 2.99 12.46
C ILE A 334 -15.08 3.84 12.25
N LEU A 335 -15.26 5.16 12.17
CA LEU A 335 -14.18 6.15 12.11
C LEU A 335 -14.08 6.88 13.44
N VAL A 336 -12.84 7.07 13.93
CA VAL A 336 -12.55 7.79 15.17
C VAL A 336 -11.50 8.88 14.92
N PRO A 337 -11.43 9.93 15.77
CA PRO A 337 -10.34 10.89 15.66
C PRO A 337 -8.97 10.25 15.78
N MET A 338 -7.98 10.78 15.06
CA MET A 338 -6.58 10.34 15.17
C MET A 338 -6.04 10.60 16.58
N CYS A 339 -5.08 9.79 17.04
CA CYS A 339 -4.38 9.93 18.30
C CYS A 339 -5.29 9.90 19.54
N ASP A 340 -6.54 9.44 19.41
CA ASP A 340 -7.52 9.36 20.52
C ASP A 340 -7.74 7.90 20.94
N ALA A 341 -6.95 7.47 21.94
CA ALA A 341 -7.05 6.13 22.49
C ALA A 341 -8.39 5.84 23.17
N GLY A 342 -9.03 6.87 23.76
CA GLY A 342 -10.35 6.75 24.41
C GLY A 342 -11.46 6.51 23.40
N ALA A 343 -11.52 7.34 22.35
CA ALA A 343 -12.47 7.17 21.27
C ALA A 343 -12.27 5.83 20.54
N LEU A 344 -11.00 5.42 20.31
CA LEU A 344 -10.68 4.15 19.67
C LEU A 344 -11.14 2.96 20.55
N ALA A 345 -10.90 2.99 21.87
CA ALA A 345 -11.33 1.94 22.79
C ALA A 345 -12.86 1.81 22.83
N LYS A 346 -13.57 2.94 22.90
CA LYS A 346 -15.04 2.97 22.88
C LYS A 346 -15.58 2.38 21.57
N ALA A 347 -15.04 2.79 20.42
CA ALA A 347 -15.44 2.29 19.12
C ALA A 347 -15.14 0.78 18.96
N MET A 348 -14.02 0.29 19.49
CA MET A 348 -13.71 -1.14 19.52
C MET A 348 -14.74 -1.91 20.36
N HIS A 349 -15.14 -1.38 21.53
CA HIS A 349 -16.19 -1.97 22.36
C HIS A 349 -17.53 -2.03 21.61
N GLU A 350 -17.99 -0.93 21.04
CA GLU A 350 -19.22 -0.88 20.25
C GLU A 350 -19.19 -1.84 19.07
N ALA A 351 -18.05 -1.89 18.35
CA ALA A 351 -17.85 -2.80 17.24
C ALA A 351 -17.97 -4.29 17.62
N LEU A 352 -17.61 -4.65 18.84
CA LEU A 352 -17.64 -6.04 19.34
C LEU A 352 -18.98 -6.42 19.98
N THR A 353 -19.77 -5.45 20.48
CA THR A 353 -20.94 -5.73 21.33
C THR A 353 -22.28 -5.23 20.78
N ASP A 354 -22.28 -4.16 19.97
CA ASP A 354 -23.51 -3.55 19.45
C ASP A 354 -23.97 -4.26 18.15
N ARG A 355 -24.88 -5.23 18.29
CA ARG A 355 -25.43 -5.99 17.14
C ARG A 355 -26.17 -5.12 16.13
N PRO A 356 -27.07 -4.21 16.50
CA PRO A 356 -27.70 -3.28 15.55
C PRO A 356 -26.70 -2.47 14.73
N LEU A 357 -25.61 -2.00 15.36
CA LEU A 357 -24.52 -1.31 14.68
C LEU A 357 -23.80 -2.23 13.69
N GLN A 358 -23.48 -3.47 14.09
CA GLN A 358 -22.83 -4.46 13.24
C GLN A 358 -23.65 -4.78 11.98
N GLU A 359 -24.97 -4.98 12.13
CA GLU A 359 -25.91 -5.26 11.03
C GLU A 359 -25.95 -4.08 10.04
N ARG A 360 -26.14 -2.87 10.53
CA ARG A 360 -26.13 -1.65 9.69
C ARG A 360 -24.83 -1.47 8.92
N ILE A 361 -23.68 -1.72 9.56
CA ILE A 361 -22.37 -1.62 8.94
C ILE A 361 -22.17 -2.72 7.89
N ALA A 362 -22.69 -3.93 8.15
CA ALA A 362 -22.60 -5.04 7.19
C ALA A 362 -23.36 -4.72 5.90
N GLU A 363 -24.56 -4.13 5.99
CA GLU A 363 -25.34 -3.68 4.82
C GLU A 363 -24.57 -2.62 4.01
N GLY A 364 -24.09 -1.57 4.69
CA GLY A 364 -23.31 -0.49 4.05
C GLY A 364 -22.01 -0.99 3.38
N ARG A 365 -21.38 -2.00 3.97
CA ARG A 365 -20.16 -2.64 3.44
C ARG A 365 -20.42 -3.44 2.18
N ALA A 366 -21.48 -4.25 2.16
CA ALA A 366 -21.85 -5.10 1.01
C ALA A 366 -22.10 -4.27 -0.26
N GLU A 367 -22.74 -3.11 -0.13
CA GLU A 367 -22.96 -2.20 -1.24
C GLU A 367 -21.66 -1.53 -1.70
N HIS A 368 -20.87 -1.03 -0.75
CA HIS A 368 -19.72 -0.17 -1.01
C HIS A 368 -18.48 -0.92 -1.52
N SER A 369 -18.26 -2.16 -1.09
CA SER A 369 -17.03 -2.92 -1.37
C SER A 369 -16.79 -3.19 -2.86
N ARG A 370 -17.85 -3.29 -3.67
CA ARG A 370 -17.79 -3.61 -5.11
C ARG A 370 -16.92 -2.65 -5.92
N GLN A 371 -16.86 -1.38 -5.53
CA GLN A 371 -16.07 -0.38 -6.26
C GLN A 371 -14.55 -0.60 -6.21
N PHE A 372 -14.07 -1.42 -5.26
CA PHE A 372 -12.65 -1.74 -5.10
C PHE A 372 -12.25 -3.07 -5.75
N THR A 373 -13.16 -3.70 -6.47
CA THR A 373 -12.87 -4.93 -7.21
C THR A 373 -12.24 -4.63 -8.57
N PHE A 374 -11.50 -5.60 -9.12
CA PHE A 374 -10.85 -5.44 -10.41
C PHE A 374 -11.85 -5.26 -11.56
N GLU A 375 -13.04 -5.84 -11.45
CA GLU A 375 -14.10 -5.70 -12.46
C GLU A 375 -14.46 -4.23 -12.69
N VAL A 376 -14.39 -3.39 -11.66
CA VAL A 376 -14.69 -1.95 -11.75
C VAL A 376 -13.43 -1.13 -12.01
N THR A 377 -12.39 -1.32 -11.21
CA THR A 377 -11.17 -0.49 -11.27
C THR A 377 -10.30 -0.83 -12.47
N GLY A 378 -10.22 -2.12 -12.83
CA GLY A 378 -9.41 -2.60 -13.95
C GLY A 378 -9.92 -2.11 -15.30
N GLN A 379 -11.24 -1.99 -15.48
CA GLN A 379 -11.82 -1.40 -16.71
C GLN A 379 -11.39 0.05 -16.89
N LYS A 380 -11.39 0.84 -15.81
CA LYS A 380 -10.91 2.23 -15.85
C LYS A 380 -9.43 2.28 -16.24
N PHE A 381 -8.59 1.40 -15.68
CA PHE A 381 -7.18 1.38 -16.02
C PHE A 381 -6.92 0.92 -17.46
N MET A 382 -7.58 -0.13 -17.92
CA MET A 382 -7.48 -0.58 -19.31
C MET A 382 -7.89 0.51 -20.29
N SER A 383 -8.92 1.30 -19.97
CA SER A 383 -9.34 2.42 -20.82
C SER A 383 -8.28 3.53 -20.95
N LEU A 384 -7.35 3.67 -19.99
CA LEU A 384 -6.20 4.57 -20.12
C LEU A 384 -5.12 3.98 -21.03
N LEU A 385 -4.94 2.66 -20.99
CA LEU A 385 -3.98 1.96 -21.85
C LEU A 385 -4.44 1.95 -23.31
N ASP A 386 -5.73 2.01 -23.57
CA ASP A 386 -6.31 1.93 -24.93
C ASP A 386 -6.37 3.28 -25.67
N LYS A 387 -6.10 4.37 -24.96
CA LYS A 387 -5.94 5.72 -25.54
C LYS A 387 -4.53 5.94 -26.08
#